data_ea1c2d5b3a356553edf73724f2193959
#
_entry.id   ea1c2d5b3a356553edf73724f2193959
#
_cell.length_a   1.000
_cell.length_b   1.000
_cell.length_c   1.000
_cell.angle_alpha   90.00
_cell.angle_beta   90.00
_cell.angle_gamma   90.00
#
_symmetry.space_group_name_H-M   'P 1'
#
loop_
_entity.id
_entity.type
_entity.pdbx_description
1 polymer ?
#
loop_
_entity_poly.entity_id
_entity_poly.type
_entity_poly.pdbx_seq_one_letter_code
_entity_poly.pdbx_strand_id
1 'polypeptide(L)'
;VFDEETGLYYLRSRYYNPGWGRFVNADGAIIQKNLFAYCSNGPIVGYDPSGFERVKLTPHKSDSSEKYPDSVMSVDLFVELIKQAVETEGWKYIYGRARWKETDCVGLPKYVLDWYYSHKSFKKLYQITKGKNKGEILNQVKDLAVYGMQNGETFDITDWDDIPVGAAVFIYDPTNPKAAKNKGWLHVGVYIGITEEYGYTIAAAASKEDGVGYFPLTDEYTKWGYFNGVLYE
;
A
#
# COMPACT_ATOMS: atom_id res chain seq x y z
N VAL A 1 -6.88 -4.30 16.40
CA VAL A 1 -7.28 -5.66 16.78
C VAL A 1 -8.70 -5.62 17.31
N PHE A 2 -9.57 -6.50 16.81
CA PHE A 2 -10.94 -6.65 17.33
C PHE A 2 -10.91 -7.55 18.59
N ASP A 3 -11.58 -7.14 19.62
CA ASP A 3 -11.77 -7.87 20.87
C ASP A 3 -13.21 -8.43 20.90
N GLU A 4 -13.34 -9.75 20.74
CA GLU A 4 -14.64 -10.42 20.68
C GLU A 4 -15.41 -10.39 22.00
N GLU A 5 -14.72 -10.33 23.14
CA GLU A 5 -15.37 -10.31 24.47
C GLU A 5 -16.04 -8.97 24.75
N THR A 6 -15.42 -7.90 24.33
CA THR A 6 -15.92 -6.52 24.57
C THR A 6 -16.64 -5.91 23.38
N GLY A 7 -16.47 -6.46 22.18
CA GLY A 7 -16.97 -5.90 20.93
C GLY A 7 -16.29 -4.60 20.51
N LEU A 8 -15.11 -4.32 21.04
CA LEU A 8 -14.34 -3.10 20.78
C LEU A 8 -13.18 -3.36 19.84
N TYR A 9 -12.77 -2.31 19.11
CA TYR A 9 -11.51 -2.33 18.35
C TYR A 9 -10.41 -1.63 19.14
N TYR A 10 -9.34 -2.34 19.45
CA TYR A 10 -8.13 -1.74 19.99
C TYR A 10 -7.29 -1.14 18.87
N LEU A 11 -7.19 0.18 18.84
CA LEU A 11 -6.42 0.95 17.86
C LEU A 11 -5.13 1.49 18.50
N ARG A 12 -4.38 0.61 19.16
CA ARG A 12 -3.09 0.88 19.82
C ARG A 12 -3.18 1.88 21.01
N SER A 13 -3.65 3.09 20.81
CA SER A 13 -3.76 4.09 21.88
C SER A 13 -5.14 4.20 22.49
N ARG A 14 -6.17 3.84 21.75
CA ARG A 14 -7.57 3.98 22.18
C ARG A 14 -8.42 2.78 21.77
N TYR A 15 -9.52 2.58 22.50
CA TYR A 15 -10.57 1.63 22.15
C TYR A 15 -11.69 2.31 21.37
N TYR A 16 -12.02 1.80 20.20
CA TYR A 16 -13.13 2.27 19.38
C TYR A 16 -14.36 1.37 19.56
N ASN A 17 -15.51 1.97 19.80
CA ASN A 17 -16.79 1.27 19.87
C ASN A 17 -17.55 1.47 18.55
N PRO A 18 -17.72 0.41 17.73
CA PRO A 18 -18.43 0.53 16.46
C PRO A 18 -19.91 0.83 16.61
N GLY A 19 -20.55 0.39 17.70
CA GLY A 19 -21.94 0.68 17.99
C GLY A 19 -22.20 2.16 18.33
N TRP A 20 -21.19 2.84 18.87
CA TRP A 20 -21.27 4.27 19.20
C TRP A 20 -20.62 5.17 18.14
N GLY A 21 -19.86 4.58 17.21
CA GLY A 21 -19.12 5.33 16.20
C GLY A 21 -18.03 6.25 16.76
N ARG A 22 -17.49 5.95 17.95
CA ARG A 22 -16.53 6.80 18.66
C ARG A 22 -15.55 6.01 19.53
N PHE A 23 -14.50 6.69 19.97
CA PHE A 23 -13.60 6.15 21.00
C PHE A 23 -14.27 6.06 22.36
N VAL A 24 -13.91 5.05 23.13
CA VAL A 24 -14.32 4.89 24.55
C VAL A 24 -13.45 5.78 25.44
N ASN A 25 -12.19 6.00 25.06
CA ASN A 25 -11.22 6.81 25.81
C ASN A 25 -11.07 8.19 25.14
N ALA A 26 -10.90 9.22 25.98
CA ALA A 26 -10.59 10.57 25.51
C ALA A 26 -9.22 10.63 24.81
N ASP A 27 -9.10 11.52 23.82
CA ASP A 27 -7.81 11.82 23.20
C ASP A 27 -6.87 12.48 24.20
N GLY A 28 -5.65 11.97 24.31
CA GLY A 28 -4.60 12.58 25.14
C GLY A 28 -4.04 13.89 24.55
N ALA A 29 -4.25 14.14 23.26
CA ALA A 29 -3.91 15.39 22.61
C ALA A 29 -5.09 16.37 22.67
N ILE A 30 -5.01 17.38 23.50
CA ILE A 30 -6.06 18.40 23.76
C ILE A 30 -6.31 19.35 22.56
N ILE A 31 -6.06 18.90 21.34
CA ILE A 31 -6.15 19.74 20.13
C ILE A 31 -7.54 19.71 19.49
N GLN A 32 -8.37 18.71 19.80
CA GLN A 32 -9.70 18.55 19.21
C GLN A 32 -10.82 18.98 20.17
N LYS A 33 -11.85 19.65 19.63
CA LYS A 33 -13.05 20.04 20.41
C LYS A 33 -13.85 18.85 20.93
N ASN A 34 -13.77 17.68 20.28
CA ASN A 34 -14.40 16.44 20.70
C ASN A 34 -13.35 15.35 20.87
N LEU A 35 -12.95 15.10 22.10
CA LEU A 35 -11.88 14.15 22.46
C LEU A 35 -12.22 12.67 22.18
N PHE A 36 -13.47 12.36 21.91
CA PHE A 36 -13.96 10.99 21.65
C PHE A 36 -14.28 10.75 20.17
N ALA A 37 -14.14 11.77 19.32
CA ALA A 37 -14.48 11.68 17.91
C ALA A 37 -13.55 10.72 17.18
N TYR A 38 -14.12 9.70 16.53
CA TYR A 38 -13.41 8.90 15.56
C TYR A 38 -13.35 9.62 14.21
N CYS A 39 -12.15 9.78 13.64
CA CYS A 39 -11.93 10.46 12.37
C CYS A 39 -12.59 11.84 12.25
N SER A 40 -12.60 12.62 13.34
CA SER A 40 -13.29 13.94 13.40
C SER A 40 -14.77 13.86 13.01
N ASN A 41 -15.47 12.79 13.41
CA ASN A 41 -16.84 12.42 13.05
C ASN A 41 -17.06 12.14 11.55
N GLY A 42 -16.02 11.77 10.82
CA GLY A 42 -16.08 11.41 9.39
C GLY A 42 -15.52 10.01 9.12
N PRO A 43 -16.11 8.92 9.66
CA PRO A 43 -15.59 7.56 9.49
C PRO A 43 -15.63 7.04 8.05
N ILE A 44 -16.46 7.67 7.19
CA ILE A 44 -16.59 7.32 5.76
C ILE A 44 -15.47 7.92 4.92
N VAL A 45 -14.78 8.97 5.42
CA VAL A 45 -13.77 9.73 4.67
C VAL A 45 -12.39 9.66 5.30
N GLY A 46 -12.18 8.75 6.24
CA GLY A 46 -10.92 8.54 6.91
C GLY A 46 -11.00 7.41 7.92
N TYR A 47 -9.84 6.93 8.36
CA TYR A 47 -9.70 5.97 9.42
C TYR A 47 -8.55 6.38 10.36
N ASP A 48 -8.50 5.81 11.54
CA ASP A 48 -7.49 6.13 12.54
C ASP A 48 -6.82 4.82 13.01
N PRO A 49 -5.70 4.42 12.40
CA PRO A 49 -5.03 3.15 12.70
C PRO A 49 -4.27 3.17 14.02
N SER A 50 -3.92 4.36 14.50
CA SER A 50 -3.13 4.56 15.72
C SER A 50 -3.98 4.93 16.94
N GLY A 51 -5.23 5.31 16.73
CA GLY A 51 -6.09 5.89 17.75
C GLY A 51 -5.70 7.31 18.16
N PHE A 52 -4.82 8.00 17.42
CA PHE A 52 -4.38 9.38 17.68
C PHE A 52 -4.77 10.32 16.56
N GLU A 53 -4.66 9.89 15.31
CA GLU A 53 -4.80 10.78 14.16
C GLU A 53 -5.57 10.12 13.02
N ARG A 54 -6.50 10.89 12.46
CA ARG A 54 -7.27 10.48 11.29
C ARG A 54 -6.43 10.51 10.03
N VAL A 55 -6.43 9.40 9.31
CA VAL A 55 -5.97 9.31 7.93
C VAL A 55 -7.14 9.59 6.98
N LYS A 56 -7.05 10.62 6.14
CA LYS A 56 -8.12 10.97 5.19
C LYS A 56 -8.08 10.08 3.96
N LEU A 57 -9.22 9.52 3.57
CA LEU A 57 -9.41 8.72 2.36
C LEU A 57 -9.80 9.55 1.12
N THR A 58 -9.68 10.87 1.16
CA THR A 58 -10.07 11.70 0.01
C THR A 58 -9.07 11.62 -1.12
N PRO A 59 -9.54 11.55 -2.39
CA PRO A 59 -8.67 11.71 -3.54
C PRO A 59 -7.98 13.07 -3.45
N HIS A 60 -6.66 13.05 -3.46
CA HIS A 60 -5.84 14.24 -3.33
C HIS A 60 -6.13 15.21 -4.51
N LYS A 61 -6.93 16.25 -4.25
CA LYS A 61 -6.76 17.50 -4.97
C LYS A 61 -5.53 18.14 -4.36
N SER A 62 -4.54 18.44 -5.19
CA SER A 62 -3.27 19.04 -4.82
C SER A 62 -3.46 20.37 -4.06
N ASP A 63 -3.77 20.29 -2.77
CA ASP A 63 -3.67 21.44 -1.90
C ASP A 63 -2.34 21.35 -1.15
N SER A 64 -1.43 22.23 -1.47
CA SER A 64 -0.02 22.22 -1.12
C SER A 64 0.28 22.59 0.34
N SER A 65 -0.69 22.56 1.23
CA SER A 65 -0.56 23.06 2.61
C SER A 65 -0.55 22.03 3.73
N GLU A 66 -0.90 20.76 3.47
CA GLU A 66 -0.77 19.70 4.49
C GLU A 66 0.60 19.01 4.39
N LYS A 67 1.48 19.34 5.33
CA LYS A 67 2.78 18.70 5.49
C LYS A 67 2.55 17.31 6.12
N TYR A 68 2.76 16.25 5.35
CA TYR A 68 2.78 14.88 5.90
C TYR A 68 3.94 14.73 6.89
N PRO A 69 3.79 13.91 7.93
CA PRO A 69 4.86 13.68 8.90
C PRO A 69 6.12 13.18 8.18
N ASP A 70 7.28 13.67 8.62
CA ASP A 70 8.60 13.24 8.11
C ASP A 70 8.94 11.77 8.49
N SER A 71 8.00 11.04 9.08
CA SER A 71 8.15 9.66 9.50
C SER A 71 7.96 8.68 8.34
N VAL A 72 8.78 7.64 8.32
CA VAL A 72 8.64 6.51 7.38
C VAL A 72 7.32 5.80 7.65
N MET A 73 6.59 5.45 6.60
CA MET A 73 5.32 4.72 6.69
C MET A 73 5.54 3.34 7.32
N SER A 74 4.78 2.98 8.36
CA SER A 74 4.82 1.61 8.89
C SER A 74 4.18 0.62 7.90
N VAL A 75 4.64 -0.63 7.94
CA VAL A 75 4.09 -1.68 7.08
C VAL A 75 2.60 -1.89 7.31
N ASP A 76 2.13 -1.82 8.54
CA ASP A 76 0.71 -1.95 8.86
C ASP A 76 -0.14 -0.87 8.18
N LEU A 77 0.33 0.38 8.23
CA LEU A 77 -0.34 1.48 7.57
C LEU A 77 -0.33 1.31 6.04
N PHE A 78 0.81 0.88 5.48
CA PHE A 78 0.92 0.62 4.05
C PHE A 78 -0.07 -0.44 3.58
N VAL A 79 -0.13 -1.58 4.28
CA VAL A 79 -1.05 -2.68 3.97
C VAL A 79 -2.51 -2.25 4.11
N GLU A 80 -2.83 -1.50 5.15
CA GLU A 80 -4.17 -0.98 5.34
C GLU A 80 -4.59 -0.03 4.21
N LEU A 81 -3.72 0.87 3.77
CA LEU A 81 -3.98 1.76 2.64
C LEU A 81 -4.12 1.01 1.31
N ILE A 82 -3.33 -0.05 1.10
CA ILE A 82 -3.48 -0.94 -0.07
C ILE A 82 -4.85 -1.62 -0.04
N LYS A 83 -5.27 -2.19 1.10
CA LYS A 83 -6.59 -2.82 1.27
C LYS A 83 -7.72 -1.84 0.97
N GLN A 84 -7.68 -0.65 1.53
CA GLN A 84 -8.68 0.39 1.28
C GLN A 84 -8.72 0.82 -0.20
N ALA A 85 -7.56 0.94 -0.85
CA ALA A 85 -7.52 1.23 -2.27
C ALA A 85 -8.22 0.13 -3.07
N VAL A 86 -7.93 -1.14 -2.79
CA VAL A 86 -8.51 -2.30 -3.48
C VAL A 86 -10.02 -2.41 -3.24
N GLU A 87 -10.48 -2.18 -2.01
CA GLU A 87 -11.90 -2.27 -1.62
C GLU A 87 -12.74 -1.09 -2.14
N THR A 88 -12.10 -0.05 -2.65
CA THR A 88 -12.81 1.09 -3.23
C THR A 88 -13.32 0.74 -4.63
N GLU A 89 -14.63 0.84 -4.86
CA GLU A 89 -15.25 0.56 -6.16
C GLU A 89 -14.79 1.49 -7.30
N GLY A 90 -14.83 0.97 -8.51
CA GLY A 90 -14.66 1.74 -9.75
C GLY A 90 -13.23 1.96 -10.19
N TRP A 91 -12.27 1.17 -9.70
CA TRP A 91 -10.92 1.13 -10.25
C TRP A 91 -10.88 0.59 -11.66
N LYS A 92 -10.01 1.18 -12.48
CA LYS A 92 -9.74 0.72 -13.85
C LYS A 92 -8.26 0.39 -13.99
N TYR A 93 -7.97 -0.76 -14.57
CA TYR A 93 -6.61 -1.07 -15.00
C TYR A 93 -6.26 -0.22 -16.24
N ILE A 94 -5.27 0.67 -16.10
CA ILE A 94 -4.74 1.47 -17.20
C ILE A 94 -3.22 1.45 -17.12
N TYR A 95 -2.58 0.84 -18.08
CA TYR A 95 -1.13 0.73 -18.16
C TYR A 95 -0.44 2.09 -18.08
N GLY A 96 0.59 2.19 -17.23
CA GLY A 96 1.36 3.41 -17.00
C GLY A 96 0.66 4.46 -16.14
N ARG A 97 -0.44 4.11 -15.46
CA ARG A 97 -1.14 5.04 -14.55
C ARG A 97 -0.90 4.69 -13.09
N ALA A 98 -0.79 5.75 -12.26
CA ALA A 98 -0.72 5.68 -10.82
C ALA A 98 -1.50 6.88 -10.25
N ARG A 99 -2.83 6.84 -10.36
CA ARG A 99 -3.73 7.88 -9.85
C ARG A 99 -5.05 7.27 -9.38
N TRP A 100 -5.84 8.07 -8.69
CA TRP A 100 -7.12 7.63 -8.14
C TRP A 100 -8.00 6.97 -9.19
N LYS A 101 -8.39 5.74 -8.92
CA LYS A 101 -9.22 4.87 -9.77
C LYS A 101 -8.66 4.54 -11.16
N GLU A 102 -7.41 4.88 -11.46
CA GLU A 102 -6.74 4.48 -12.70
C GLU A 102 -5.31 4.05 -12.39
N THR A 103 -5.03 2.76 -12.47
CA THR A 103 -3.74 2.20 -12.09
C THR A 103 -3.37 0.96 -12.91
N ASP A 104 -2.10 0.60 -12.86
CA ASP A 104 -1.58 -0.72 -13.24
C ASP A 104 -0.89 -1.37 -12.03
N CYS A 105 -0.25 -2.52 -12.25
CA CYS A 105 0.38 -3.26 -11.17
C CYS A 105 1.49 -2.48 -10.46
N VAL A 106 2.27 -1.67 -11.17
CA VAL A 106 3.28 -0.77 -10.59
C VAL A 106 2.62 0.46 -9.96
N GLY A 107 1.55 0.94 -10.59
CA GLY A 107 0.84 2.14 -10.18
C GLY A 107 0.14 2.03 -8.83
N LEU A 108 -0.38 0.85 -8.49
CA LEU A 108 -1.14 0.66 -7.24
C LEU A 108 -0.30 0.98 -5.98
N PRO A 109 0.85 0.32 -5.72
CA PRO A 109 1.68 0.67 -4.57
C PRO A 109 2.24 2.09 -4.64
N LYS A 110 2.57 2.57 -5.85
CA LYS A 110 3.00 3.96 -6.06
C LYS A 110 1.93 4.96 -5.66
N TYR A 111 0.68 4.72 -6.03
CA TYR A 111 -0.42 5.60 -5.66
C TYR A 111 -0.57 5.70 -4.13
N VAL A 112 -0.50 4.58 -3.42
CA VAL A 112 -0.62 4.55 -1.96
C VAL A 112 0.54 5.30 -1.30
N LEU A 113 1.76 5.11 -1.77
CA LEU A 113 2.93 5.81 -1.26
C LEU A 113 2.92 7.32 -1.61
N ASP A 114 2.44 7.70 -2.81
CA ASP A 114 2.26 9.10 -3.21
C ASP A 114 1.18 9.80 -2.37
N TRP A 115 0.16 9.07 -1.98
CA TRP A 115 -0.86 9.59 -1.09
C TRP A 115 -0.33 9.88 0.32
N TYR A 116 0.58 9.05 0.84
CA TYR A 116 1.19 9.23 2.16
C TYR A 116 2.32 10.27 2.15
N TYR A 117 3.21 10.22 1.16
CA TYR A 117 4.32 11.15 1.02
C TYR A 117 3.94 12.31 0.11
N SER A 118 4.49 13.51 0.36
CA SER A 118 4.35 14.62 -0.57
C SER A 118 4.94 14.28 -1.95
N HIS A 119 4.40 14.86 -3.02
CA HIS A 119 4.88 14.63 -4.39
C HIS A 119 6.40 14.75 -4.58
N LYS A 120 7.08 15.61 -3.81
CA LYS A 120 8.54 15.75 -3.85
C LYS A 120 9.25 14.54 -3.26
N SER A 121 8.75 14.00 -2.15
CA SER A 121 9.31 12.81 -1.50
C SER A 121 9.04 11.56 -2.33
N PHE A 122 7.84 11.41 -2.85
CA PHE A 122 7.45 10.34 -3.74
C PHE A 122 8.33 10.25 -5.00
N LYS A 123 8.57 11.37 -5.69
CA LYS A 123 9.47 11.41 -6.85
C LYS A 123 10.87 10.95 -6.53
N LYS A 124 11.38 11.24 -5.33
CA LYS A 124 12.69 10.77 -4.89
C LYS A 124 12.71 9.27 -4.63
N LEU A 125 11.65 8.70 -4.04
CA LEU A 125 11.56 7.27 -3.74
C LEU A 125 11.50 6.41 -5.00
N TYR A 126 10.77 6.87 -6.02
CA TYR A 126 10.54 6.11 -7.26
C TYR A 126 11.21 6.72 -8.49
N GLN A 127 12.26 7.49 -8.28
CA GLN A 127 13.04 8.04 -9.37
C GLN A 127 14.23 7.12 -9.68
N ILE A 128 14.47 6.88 -10.96
CA ILE A 128 15.66 6.15 -11.42
C ILE A 128 16.91 6.94 -11.02
N THR A 129 17.77 6.33 -10.21
CA THR A 129 18.93 7.01 -9.61
C THR A 129 20.20 6.89 -10.46
N LYS A 130 20.25 5.93 -11.38
CA LYS A 130 21.46 5.61 -12.17
C LYS A 130 21.11 5.35 -13.65
N GLY A 131 22.11 5.44 -14.51
CA GLY A 131 22.01 5.08 -15.91
C GLY A 131 21.43 6.17 -16.82
N LYS A 132 21.09 5.78 -18.07
CA LYS A 132 20.61 6.71 -19.13
C LYS A 132 19.31 7.41 -18.76
N ASN A 133 18.44 6.74 -18.02
CA ASN A 133 17.12 7.23 -17.62
C ASN A 133 17.11 7.86 -16.23
N LYS A 134 18.27 8.27 -15.70
CA LYS A 134 18.38 8.94 -14.40
C LYS A 134 17.46 10.16 -14.35
N GLY A 135 16.64 10.22 -13.32
CA GLY A 135 15.67 11.28 -13.09
C GLY A 135 14.26 10.98 -13.60
N GLU A 136 14.06 9.92 -14.39
CA GLU A 136 12.74 9.47 -14.80
C GLU A 136 12.02 8.74 -13.66
N ILE A 137 10.68 8.78 -13.68
CA ILE A 137 9.85 8.07 -12.70
C ILE A 137 9.68 6.63 -13.15
N LEU A 138 9.75 5.70 -12.18
CA LEU A 138 9.54 4.27 -12.43
C LEU A 138 8.12 4.01 -12.98
N ASN A 139 8.06 3.37 -14.14
CA ASN A 139 6.80 3.00 -14.79
C ASN A 139 6.74 1.54 -15.20
N GLN A 140 7.80 0.78 -14.97
CA GLN A 140 7.90 -0.63 -15.38
C GLN A 140 8.26 -1.50 -14.18
N VAL A 141 7.78 -2.75 -14.19
CA VAL A 141 8.04 -3.71 -13.12
C VAL A 141 9.54 -3.91 -12.86
N LYS A 142 10.35 -4.01 -13.94
CA LYS A 142 11.82 -4.10 -13.82
C LYS A 142 12.46 -2.94 -13.10
N ASP A 143 11.93 -1.72 -13.31
CA ASP A 143 12.48 -0.52 -12.68
C ASP A 143 12.06 -0.46 -11.22
N LEU A 144 10.85 -0.89 -10.90
CA LEU A 144 10.38 -1.03 -9.53
C LEU A 144 11.23 -2.04 -8.76
N ALA A 145 11.52 -3.21 -9.36
CA ALA A 145 12.36 -4.25 -8.75
C ALA A 145 13.79 -3.77 -8.45
N VAL A 146 14.34 -2.87 -9.27
CA VAL A 146 15.73 -2.38 -9.11
C VAL A 146 15.83 -1.11 -8.27
N TYR A 147 14.88 -0.19 -8.41
CA TYR A 147 14.96 1.15 -7.80
C TYR A 147 13.89 1.44 -6.76
N GLY A 148 12.77 0.71 -6.78
CA GLY A 148 11.68 0.86 -5.83
C GLY A 148 11.79 -0.05 -4.60
N MET A 149 12.75 -0.98 -4.60
CA MET A 149 13.03 -1.85 -3.46
C MET A 149 14.17 -1.31 -2.61
N GLN A 150 14.15 -1.64 -1.32
CA GLN A 150 15.21 -1.29 -0.38
C GLN A 150 16.53 -1.89 -0.86
N ASN A 151 17.58 -1.08 -0.88
CA ASN A 151 18.90 -1.43 -1.40
C ASN A 151 18.95 -1.88 -2.89
N GLY A 152 17.83 -1.82 -3.61
CA GLY A 152 17.70 -2.38 -4.95
C GLY A 152 17.70 -3.91 -4.97
N GLU A 153 17.28 -4.54 -3.88
CA GLU A 153 17.35 -5.98 -3.67
C GLU A 153 15.98 -6.64 -3.84
N THR A 154 16.00 -7.81 -4.48
CA THR A 154 14.89 -8.75 -4.52
C THR A 154 15.41 -10.14 -4.18
N PHE A 155 14.59 -10.93 -3.51
CA PHE A 155 14.89 -12.27 -3.00
C PHE A 155 14.11 -13.33 -3.78
N ASP A 156 14.65 -14.54 -3.88
CA ASP A 156 13.90 -15.68 -4.40
C ASP A 156 12.82 -16.09 -3.39
N ILE A 157 11.65 -16.46 -3.90
CA ILE A 157 10.61 -17.09 -3.09
C ILE A 157 10.95 -18.58 -3.03
N THR A 158 11.40 -19.03 -1.88
CA THR A 158 11.67 -20.45 -1.59
C THR A 158 10.61 -21.05 -0.68
N ASP A 159 10.00 -20.23 0.17
CA ASP A 159 8.87 -20.54 1.02
C ASP A 159 7.97 -19.30 1.09
N TRP A 160 6.65 -19.50 1.02
CA TRP A 160 5.70 -18.39 1.10
C TRP A 160 5.57 -17.84 2.52
N ASP A 161 5.86 -18.65 3.53
CA ASP A 161 5.87 -18.22 4.94
C ASP A 161 6.98 -17.22 5.25
N ASP A 162 8.05 -17.20 4.43
CA ASP A 162 9.16 -16.26 4.58
C ASP A 162 8.85 -14.86 4.01
N ILE A 163 7.74 -14.69 3.27
CA ILE A 163 7.40 -13.42 2.65
C ILE A 163 6.78 -12.48 3.69
N PRO A 164 7.41 -11.32 4.00
CA PRO A 164 6.83 -10.37 4.93
C PRO A 164 5.54 -9.75 4.41
N VAL A 165 4.56 -9.60 5.28
CA VAL A 165 3.34 -8.85 4.94
C VAL A 165 3.73 -7.42 4.52
N GLY A 166 3.11 -6.93 3.46
CA GLY A 166 3.43 -5.63 2.85
C GLY A 166 4.56 -5.67 1.82
N ALA A 167 5.25 -6.80 1.65
CA ALA A 167 6.29 -6.93 0.64
C ALA A 167 5.73 -6.90 -0.79
N ALA A 168 6.55 -6.41 -1.72
CA ALA A 168 6.32 -6.61 -3.14
C ALA A 168 6.55 -8.08 -3.50
N VAL A 169 5.66 -8.69 -4.28
CA VAL A 169 5.86 -10.01 -4.88
C VAL A 169 5.81 -9.90 -6.40
N PHE A 170 6.72 -10.55 -7.08
CA PHE A 170 6.93 -10.36 -8.51
C PHE A 170 6.81 -11.68 -9.27
N ILE A 171 6.15 -11.63 -10.43
CA ILE A 171 6.30 -12.63 -11.46
C ILE A 171 7.56 -12.28 -12.24
N TYR A 172 8.58 -13.14 -12.11
CA TYR A 172 9.85 -13.01 -12.82
C TYR A 172 10.17 -14.29 -13.56
N ASP A 173 10.15 -14.22 -14.89
CA ASP A 173 10.51 -15.31 -15.79
C ASP A 173 11.38 -14.78 -16.95
N PRO A 174 12.71 -14.92 -16.87
CA PRO A 174 13.62 -14.45 -17.91
C PRO A 174 13.53 -15.27 -19.21
N THR A 175 12.86 -16.42 -19.19
CA THR A 175 12.68 -17.28 -20.36
C THR A 175 11.43 -16.92 -21.16
N ASN A 176 10.51 -16.14 -20.57
CA ASN A 176 9.26 -15.76 -21.19
C ASN A 176 9.47 -14.72 -22.30
N PRO A 177 9.12 -15.03 -23.57
CA PRO A 177 9.29 -14.08 -24.67
C PRO A 177 8.53 -12.76 -24.48
N LYS A 178 7.37 -12.79 -23.77
CA LYS A 178 6.60 -11.58 -23.46
C LYS A 178 7.32 -10.65 -22.48
N ALA A 179 8.20 -11.21 -21.67
CA ALA A 179 8.98 -10.47 -20.69
C ALA A 179 10.31 -9.92 -21.23
N ALA A 180 10.70 -10.23 -22.45
CA ALA A 180 12.01 -9.89 -23.00
C ALA A 180 12.34 -8.38 -22.90
N LYS A 181 11.36 -7.51 -23.20
CA LYS A 181 11.49 -6.04 -23.06
C LYS A 181 11.68 -5.58 -21.62
N ASN A 182 11.14 -6.32 -20.66
CA ASN A 182 11.20 -6.06 -19.24
C ASN A 182 12.23 -6.92 -18.51
N LYS A 183 13.15 -7.55 -19.24
CA LYS A 183 14.23 -8.39 -18.69
C LYS A 183 13.72 -9.48 -17.74
N GLY A 184 12.62 -10.12 -18.08
CA GLY A 184 11.99 -11.19 -17.29
C GLY A 184 10.93 -10.71 -16.29
N TRP A 185 10.81 -9.44 -15.99
CA TRP A 185 9.84 -8.90 -15.05
C TRP A 185 8.47 -8.69 -15.70
N LEU A 186 7.43 -9.35 -15.19
CA LEU A 186 6.10 -9.36 -15.80
C LEU A 186 5.06 -8.62 -14.98
N HIS A 187 4.99 -8.88 -13.68
CA HIS A 187 3.94 -8.40 -12.81
C HIS A 187 4.44 -8.13 -11.40
N VAL A 188 3.70 -7.33 -10.63
CA VAL A 188 3.92 -7.10 -9.21
C VAL A 188 2.61 -6.99 -8.47
N GLY A 189 2.54 -7.60 -7.29
CA GLY A 189 1.50 -7.44 -6.29
C GLY A 189 2.09 -7.03 -4.94
N VAL A 190 1.23 -6.71 -4.00
CA VAL A 190 1.58 -6.48 -2.59
C VAL A 190 1.05 -7.65 -1.78
N TYR A 191 1.92 -8.39 -1.09
CA TYR A 191 1.50 -9.47 -0.22
C TYR A 191 0.83 -8.90 1.03
N ILE A 192 -0.41 -9.31 1.29
CA ILE A 192 -1.22 -8.77 2.40
C ILE A 192 -1.47 -9.79 3.52
N GLY A 193 -0.82 -10.96 3.44
CA GLY A 193 -0.96 -12.03 4.42
C GLY A 193 -1.91 -13.13 3.96
N ILE A 194 -2.34 -13.95 4.90
CA ILE A 194 -3.26 -15.08 4.66
C ILE A 194 -4.70 -14.61 4.91
N THR A 195 -5.60 -14.91 3.96
CA THR A 195 -7.04 -14.65 4.08
C THR A 195 -7.83 -15.96 3.98
N GLU A 196 -9.05 -15.97 4.49
CA GLU A 196 -9.94 -17.14 4.40
C GLU A 196 -10.32 -17.47 2.95
N GLU A 197 -10.45 -16.46 2.10
CA GLU A 197 -10.92 -16.61 0.72
C GLU A 197 -9.84 -17.13 -0.24
N TYR A 198 -8.59 -16.64 -0.10
CA TYR A 198 -7.52 -16.92 -1.07
C TYR A 198 -6.29 -17.63 -0.48
N GLY A 199 -6.24 -17.88 0.83
CA GLY A 199 -5.02 -18.32 1.48
C GLY A 199 -3.95 -17.24 1.43
N TYR A 200 -2.75 -17.55 0.96
CA TYR A 200 -1.71 -16.54 0.72
C TYR A 200 -2.19 -15.54 -0.32
N THR A 201 -2.39 -14.30 0.10
CA THR A 201 -3.15 -13.30 -0.66
C THR A 201 -2.29 -12.12 -1.07
N ILE A 202 -2.46 -11.69 -2.31
CA ILE A 202 -1.88 -10.45 -2.84
C ILE A 202 -2.98 -9.44 -3.18
N ALA A 203 -2.67 -8.17 -3.01
CA ALA A 203 -3.42 -7.06 -3.57
C ALA A 203 -2.71 -6.58 -4.85
N ALA A 204 -3.40 -6.54 -5.96
CA ALA A 204 -2.81 -6.18 -7.24
C ALA A 204 -3.79 -5.49 -8.18
N ALA A 205 -3.24 -4.76 -9.15
CA ALA A 205 -3.94 -4.41 -10.37
C ALA A 205 -3.53 -5.41 -11.45
N ALA A 206 -4.31 -6.46 -11.65
CA ALA A 206 -3.91 -7.65 -12.40
C ALA A 206 -3.97 -7.43 -13.93
N SER A 207 -5.15 -7.11 -14.45
CA SER A 207 -5.37 -6.92 -15.89
C SER A 207 -6.56 -5.98 -16.15
N LYS A 208 -6.87 -5.74 -17.44
CA LYS A 208 -8.09 -5.01 -17.80
C LYS A 208 -9.37 -5.78 -17.50
N GLU A 209 -9.29 -7.10 -17.48
CA GLU A 209 -10.41 -8.01 -17.28
C GLU A 209 -10.63 -8.25 -15.79
N ASP A 210 -9.53 -8.53 -15.05
CA ASP A 210 -9.59 -8.83 -13.62
C ASP A 210 -9.62 -7.56 -12.74
N GLY A 211 -9.14 -6.43 -13.26
CA GLY A 211 -9.17 -5.15 -12.56
C GLY A 211 -8.16 -5.03 -11.42
N VAL A 212 -8.60 -4.34 -10.37
CA VAL A 212 -7.85 -4.16 -9.12
C VAL A 212 -8.58 -4.95 -8.04
N GLY A 213 -7.88 -5.85 -7.33
CA GLY A 213 -8.50 -6.77 -6.40
C GLY A 213 -7.52 -7.54 -5.54
N TYR A 214 -8.07 -8.51 -4.83
CA TYR A 214 -7.32 -9.55 -4.12
C TYR A 214 -7.23 -10.80 -4.98
N PHE A 215 -6.06 -11.42 -4.96
CA PHE A 215 -5.77 -12.61 -5.75
C PHE A 215 -4.94 -13.59 -4.92
N PRO A 216 -5.03 -14.90 -5.18
CA PRO A 216 -4.14 -15.86 -4.55
C PRO A 216 -2.68 -15.64 -5.01
N LEU A 217 -1.74 -15.80 -4.09
CA LEU A 217 -0.34 -15.98 -4.45
C LEU A 217 -0.19 -17.35 -5.15
N THR A 218 0.51 -17.38 -6.28
CA THR A 218 0.72 -18.59 -7.08
C THR A 218 2.20 -18.83 -7.32
N ASP A 219 2.56 -20.04 -7.80
CA ASP A 219 3.94 -20.42 -8.12
C ASP A 219 4.57 -19.59 -9.26
N GLU A 220 3.77 -18.78 -9.96
CA GLU A 220 4.29 -17.83 -10.95
C GLU A 220 5.07 -16.67 -10.31
N TYR A 221 4.75 -16.35 -9.03
CA TYR A 221 5.49 -15.36 -8.26
C TYR A 221 6.77 -16.01 -7.74
N THR A 222 7.90 -15.54 -8.22
CA THR A 222 9.21 -16.15 -7.96
C THR A 222 10.18 -15.24 -7.22
N LYS A 223 9.84 -13.96 -7.07
CA LYS A 223 10.67 -12.96 -6.38
C LYS A 223 9.82 -12.10 -5.45
N TRP A 224 10.45 -11.62 -4.37
CA TRP A 224 9.86 -10.63 -3.48
C TRP A 224 10.88 -9.56 -3.07
N GLY A 225 10.44 -8.44 -2.49
CA GLY A 225 11.32 -7.38 -2.00
C GLY A 225 10.59 -6.37 -1.10
N TYR A 226 11.37 -5.65 -0.31
CA TYR A 226 10.89 -4.59 0.58
C TYR A 226 10.71 -3.27 -0.19
N PHE A 227 9.54 -2.64 -0.11
CA PHE A 227 9.34 -1.33 -0.72
C PHE A 227 10.17 -0.24 -0.06
N ASN A 228 10.78 0.62 -0.86
CA ASN A 228 11.35 1.88 -0.38
C ASN A 228 10.26 2.77 0.24
N GLY A 229 10.57 3.37 1.40
CA GLY A 229 9.62 4.25 2.10
C GLY A 229 8.62 3.52 3.00
N VAL A 230 8.73 2.20 3.14
CA VAL A 230 7.98 1.39 4.11
C VAL A 230 8.94 0.86 5.16
N LEU A 231 8.60 0.99 6.43
CA LEU A 231 9.36 0.46 7.56
C LEU A 231 8.86 -0.95 7.88
N TYR A 232 9.72 -1.93 7.69
CA TYR A 232 9.50 -3.32 8.10
C TYR A 232 10.27 -3.52 9.40
N GLU A 233 9.55 -3.83 10.47
CA GLU A 233 10.12 -4.12 11.80
C GLU A 233 10.45 -5.60 11.97
#